data_761b9b7fbd433f8b344b78405994a49b
#
_entry.id   761b9b7fbd433f8b344b78405994a49b
#
_cell.length_a   1.000
_cell.length_b   1.000
_cell.length_c   1.000
_cell.angle_alpha   90.00
_cell.angle_beta   90.00
_cell.angle_gamma   90.00
#
_symmetry.space_group_name_H-M   'P 1'
#
loop_
_entity.id
_entity.type
_entity.pdbx_description
1 polymer ?
#
loop_
_entity_poly.entity_id
_entity_poly.type
_entity_poly.pdbx_seq_one_letter_code
_entity_poly.pdbx_strand_id
1 'polypeptide(L)'
;MYFRSDDDIRACDDVRTELMPFIQSQYASAVRITALLQSAKDHILPDADIALFYDNVFNVLTAKGWGLDVWGNIVGISRNIQSHEDPTVTLTLDDDNYRKLILHKAAANIMDSTLYSMNYLLKQLYPNYTCYVQLASNFVTDGDRTYDANPMSINYVFINHRLDNLERSIFDAVGDFNRGAGVEWNLYEFVQDEIFGYRNSLLQPFDQGVFFQPSGGA
;
A
#
# COMPACT_ATOMS: atom_id res chain seq x y z
N MET A 1 17.69 7.03 -2.78
CA MET A 1 17.05 6.17 -3.78
C MET A 1 17.61 6.59 -5.13
N TYR A 2 18.57 5.82 -5.69
CA TYR A 2 19.21 6.14 -6.96
C TYR A 2 18.28 5.71 -8.09
N PHE A 3 17.66 6.66 -8.77
CA PHE A 3 17.01 6.38 -10.05
C PHE A 3 18.10 6.26 -11.11
N ARG A 4 18.21 5.08 -11.69
CA ARG A 4 19.07 4.86 -12.83
C ARG A 4 18.50 5.66 -14.00
N SER A 5 19.31 6.53 -14.59
CA SER A 5 18.89 7.37 -15.72
C SER A 5 18.79 6.53 -16.99
N ASP A 6 18.00 7.01 -17.97
CA ASP A 6 17.94 6.39 -19.31
C ASP A 6 19.33 6.27 -19.98
N ASP A 7 20.29 7.09 -19.56
CA ASP A 7 21.68 7.06 -20.01
C ASP A 7 22.43 5.83 -19.46
N ASP A 8 22.09 5.35 -18.24
CA ASP A 8 22.69 4.12 -17.68
C ASP A 8 22.20 2.88 -18.44
N ILE A 9 20.96 2.92 -18.98
CA ILE A 9 20.41 1.84 -19.79
C ILE A 9 21.09 1.82 -21.18
N ARG A 10 21.35 2.98 -21.77
CA ARG A 10 22.08 3.11 -23.04
C ARG A 10 23.53 2.67 -22.94
N ALA A 11 24.19 2.91 -21.79
CA ALA A 11 25.55 2.43 -21.54
C ALA A 11 25.62 0.89 -21.51
N CYS A 12 24.53 0.20 -21.14
CA CYS A 12 24.46 -1.26 -21.24
C CYS A 12 24.28 -1.73 -22.70
N ASP A 13 23.64 -0.94 -23.56
CA ASP A 13 23.49 -1.25 -24.99
C ASP A 13 24.81 -1.14 -25.75
N ASP A 14 25.74 -0.27 -25.35
CA ASP A 14 27.09 -0.16 -25.92
C ASP A 14 27.98 -1.35 -25.59
N VAL A 15 27.78 -1.99 -24.42
CA VAL A 15 28.49 -3.25 -24.08
C VAL A 15 28.03 -4.42 -24.93
N ARG A 16 26.83 -4.34 -25.54
CA ARG A 16 26.28 -5.35 -26.46
C ARG A 16 27.03 -5.50 -27.75
N THR A 17 27.69 -4.45 -28.20
CA THR A 17 28.31 -4.41 -29.53
C THR A 17 29.67 -5.14 -29.63
N GLU A 18 30.22 -5.61 -28.49
CA GLU A 18 31.63 -5.96 -28.44
C GLU A 18 31.97 -7.44 -28.20
N LEU A 19 31.10 -8.39 -28.54
CA LEU A 19 31.54 -9.78 -28.61
C LEU A 19 32.35 -10.10 -29.89
N MET A 20 32.23 -9.25 -30.93
CA MET A 20 32.97 -9.39 -32.19
C MET A 20 34.49 -9.17 -32.06
N PRO A 21 35.03 -8.32 -31.18
CA PRO A 21 36.49 -8.18 -30.99
C PRO A 21 37.17 -9.42 -30.42
N PHE A 22 36.42 -10.33 -29.79
CA PHE A 22 36.98 -11.54 -29.22
C PHE A 22 37.18 -12.68 -30.22
N ILE A 23 36.67 -12.52 -31.47
CA ILE A 23 36.94 -13.49 -32.53
C ILE A 23 38.31 -13.19 -33.09
N GLN A 24 39.22 -14.19 -33.01
CA GLN A 24 40.52 -14.04 -33.67
C GLN A 24 40.33 -13.72 -35.17
N SER A 25 41.12 -12.80 -35.68
CA SER A 25 41.00 -12.26 -37.07
C SER A 25 41.00 -13.35 -38.14
N GLN A 26 41.68 -14.47 -37.90
CA GLN A 26 41.70 -15.61 -38.82
C GLN A 26 40.33 -16.31 -38.97
N TYR A 27 39.39 -16.15 -38.03
CA TYR A 27 38.04 -16.73 -38.09
C TYR A 27 36.96 -15.70 -38.40
N ALA A 28 37.31 -14.43 -38.54
CA ALA A 28 36.36 -13.36 -38.78
C ALA A 28 35.50 -13.54 -40.06
N SER A 29 36.06 -14.26 -41.07
CA SER A 29 35.36 -14.58 -42.31
C SER A 29 34.65 -15.95 -42.30
N ALA A 30 34.71 -16.70 -41.21
CA ALA A 30 34.10 -18.02 -41.10
C ALA A 30 32.60 -17.92 -40.81
N VAL A 31 31.78 -17.97 -41.87
CA VAL A 31 30.31 -17.77 -41.81
C VAL A 31 29.64 -18.67 -40.80
N ARG A 32 30.06 -19.91 -40.60
CA ARG A 32 29.47 -20.84 -39.63
C ARG A 32 29.79 -20.47 -38.18
N ILE A 33 31.01 -19.98 -37.92
CA ILE A 33 31.43 -19.58 -36.59
C ILE A 33 30.75 -18.27 -36.21
N THR A 34 30.67 -17.30 -37.12
CA THR A 34 29.97 -16.04 -36.91
C THR A 34 28.46 -16.23 -36.67
N ALA A 35 27.83 -17.13 -37.47
CA ALA A 35 26.42 -17.48 -37.28
C ALA A 35 26.14 -18.17 -35.94
N LEU A 36 27.04 -19.06 -35.51
CA LEU A 36 26.92 -19.74 -34.21
C LEU A 36 27.10 -18.77 -33.05
N LEU A 37 28.06 -17.85 -33.14
CA LEU A 37 28.27 -16.81 -32.13
C LEU A 37 27.11 -15.80 -32.09
N GLN A 38 26.58 -15.46 -33.29
CA GLN A 38 25.38 -14.61 -33.34
C GLN A 38 24.17 -15.27 -32.71
N SER A 39 23.92 -16.54 -32.99
CA SER A 39 22.85 -17.32 -32.36
C SER A 39 23.08 -17.48 -30.87
N ALA A 40 24.31 -17.72 -30.40
CA ALA A 40 24.64 -17.76 -28.99
C ALA A 40 24.41 -16.38 -28.31
N LYS A 41 24.79 -15.28 -28.98
CA LYS A 41 24.55 -13.93 -28.54
C LYS A 41 23.05 -13.67 -28.37
N ASP A 42 22.24 -14.02 -29.34
CA ASP A 42 20.81 -13.77 -29.35
C ASP A 42 20.05 -14.58 -28.25
N HIS A 43 20.62 -15.75 -27.85
CA HIS A 43 19.99 -16.63 -26.85
C HIS A 43 20.59 -16.52 -25.45
N ILE A 44 21.83 -16.04 -25.28
CA ILE A 44 22.57 -16.00 -24.02
C ILE A 44 22.66 -14.58 -23.45
N LEU A 45 22.18 -13.56 -24.18
CA LEU A 45 22.19 -12.20 -23.67
C LEU A 45 21.13 -12.02 -22.57
N PRO A 46 21.53 -12.01 -21.28
CA PRO A 46 20.58 -11.91 -20.17
C PRO A 46 20.08 -10.48 -19.93
N ASP A 47 20.55 -9.49 -20.69
CA ASP A 47 20.30 -8.07 -20.38
C ASP A 47 18.83 -7.71 -20.44
N ALA A 48 18.07 -8.24 -21.40
CA ALA A 48 16.64 -8.04 -21.49
C ALA A 48 15.91 -8.72 -20.33
N ASP A 49 16.33 -9.94 -19.97
CA ASP A 49 15.77 -10.69 -18.85
C ASP A 49 16.13 -10.05 -17.51
N ILE A 50 17.34 -9.51 -17.38
CA ILE A 50 17.79 -8.74 -16.22
C ILE A 50 16.97 -7.46 -16.09
N ALA A 51 16.73 -6.72 -17.16
CA ALA A 51 15.90 -5.52 -17.13
C ALA A 51 14.47 -5.85 -16.71
N LEU A 52 13.86 -6.89 -17.28
CA LEU A 52 12.54 -7.38 -16.88
C LEU A 52 12.51 -7.85 -15.42
N PHE A 53 13.58 -8.49 -14.95
CA PHE A 53 13.70 -8.90 -13.55
C PHE A 53 13.76 -7.69 -12.60
N TYR A 54 14.53 -6.66 -12.96
CA TYR A 54 14.56 -5.42 -12.19
C TYR A 54 13.18 -4.76 -12.11
N ASP A 55 12.46 -4.66 -13.21
CA ASP A 55 11.14 -4.05 -13.26
C ASP A 55 10.09 -4.87 -12.52
N ASN A 56 10.12 -6.20 -12.64
CA ASN A 56 9.09 -7.07 -12.08
C ASN A 56 9.35 -7.46 -10.62
N VAL A 57 10.57 -7.33 -10.11
CA VAL A 57 10.94 -7.78 -8.75
C VAL A 57 11.47 -6.64 -7.89
N PHE A 58 12.50 -5.92 -8.36
CA PHE A 58 13.17 -4.92 -7.53
C PHE A 58 12.42 -3.60 -7.40
N ASN A 59 11.64 -3.21 -8.38
CA ASN A 59 10.86 -2.00 -8.30
C ASN A 59 9.46 -2.31 -7.74
N VAL A 60 9.21 -1.98 -6.48
CA VAL A 60 7.92 -2.23 -5.83
C VAL A 60 6.73 -1.59 -6.57
N LEU A 61 6.95 -0.48 -7.29
CA LEU A 61 5.90 0.23 -8.02
C LEU A 61 5.45 -0.51 -9.27
N THR A 62 6.34 -1.27 -9.91
CA THR A 62 6.08 -2.04 -11.14
C THR A 62 6.06 -3.54 -10.92
N ALA A 63 6.54 -4.01 -9.75
CA ALA A 63 6.60 -5.42 -9.39
C ALA A 63 5.24 -6.13 -9.52
N LYS A 64 5.27 -7.38 -9.95
CA LYS A 64 4.08 -8.20 -10.20
C LYS A 64 4.23 -9.59 -9.57
N GLY A 65 3.09 -10.17 -9.19
CA GLY A 65 3.01 -11.54 -8.71
C GLY A 65 4.05 -11.87 -7.63
N TRP A 66 4.95 -12.79 -7.94
CA TRP A 66 6.00 -13.24 -7.01
C TRP A 66 6.94 -12.11 -6.56
N GLY A 67 7.22 -11.12 -7.40
CA GLY A 67 8.05 -9.97 -7.02
C GLY A 67 7.44 -9.18 -5.86
N LEU A 68 6.12 -8.98 -5.86
CA LEU A 68 5.41 -8.38 -4.74
C LEU A 68 5.42 -9.27 -3.49
N ASP A 69 5.37 -10.60 -3.66
CA ASP A 69 5.41 -11.52 -2.51
C ASP A 69 6.79 -11.45 -1.81
N VAL A 70 7.88 -11.25 -2.57
CA VAL A 70 9.21 -10.99 -1.99
C VAL A 70 9.20 -9.71 -1.15
N TRP A 71 8.64 -8.61 -1.67
CA TRP A 71 8.51 -7.36 -0.92
C TRP A 71 7.63 -7.51 0.31
N GLY A 72 6.51 -8.23 0.19
CA GLY A 72 5.64 -8.54 1.32
C GLY A 72 6.36 -9.28 2.44
N ASN A 73 7.18 -10.29 2.10
CA ASN A 73 8.00 -11.02 3.07
C ASN A 73 9.04 -10.12 3.76
N ILE A 74 9.68 -9.19 3.02
CA ILE A 74 10.63 -8.23 3.59
C ILE A 74 9.96 -7.29 4.59
N VAL A 75 8.76 -6.81 4.26
CA VAL A 75 8.00 -5.87 5.09
C VAL A 75 7.24 -6.57 6.21
N GLY A 76 7.04 -7.88 6.10
CA GLY A 76 6.35 -8.71 7.10
C GLY A 76 4.83 -8.72 6.93
N ILE A 77 4.33 -8.74 5.69
CA ILE A 77 2.90 -8.84 5.41
C ILE A 77 2.61 -9.85 4.29
N SER A 78 1.52 -10.61 4.45
CA SER A 78 1.08 -11.59 3.47
C SER A 78 0.07 -11.01 2.49
N ARG A 79 0.03 -11.57 1.27
CA ARG A 79 -1.04 -11.31 0.28
C ARG A 79 -2.41 -11.79 0.76
N ASN A 80 -2.43 -12.76 1.65
CA ASN A 80 -3.63 -13.33 2.22
C ASN A 80 -3.98 -12.62 3.52
N ILE A 81 -5.12 -11.95 3.55
CA ILE A 81 -5.67 -11.26 4.72
C ILE A 81 -6.98 -11.90 5.16
N GLN A 82 -7.35 -11.72 6.41
CA GLN A 82 -8.65 -12.17 6.91
C GLN A 82 -9.75 -11.21 6.47
N SER A 83 -10.91 -11.74 6.13
CA SER A 83 -12.08 -10.92 5.82
C SER A 83 -12.62 -10.25 7.08
N HIS A 84 -13.05 -8.99 6.97
CA HIS A 84 -13.70 -8.26 8.05
C HIS A 84 -15.02 -8.92 8.50
N GLU A 85 -15.84 -9.35 7.54
CA GLU A 85 -17.17 -9.92 7.83
C GLU A 85 -17.08 -11.32 8.46
N ASP A 86 -16.15 -12.14 7.98
CA ASP A 86 -15.97 -13.51 8.46
C ASP A 86 -14.47 -13.82 8.62
N PRO A 87 -13.94 -13.81 9.84
CA PRO A 87 -12.52 -14.07 10.09
C PRO A 87 -12.04 -15.47 9.66
N THR A 88 -12.96 -16.39 9.38
CA THR A 88 -12.61 -17.73 8.87
C THR A 88 -12.30 -17.71 7.37
N VAL A 89 -12.73 -16.67 6.65
CA VAL A 89 -12.53 -16.51 5.21
C VAL A 89 -11.24 -15.72 4.97
N THR A 90 -10.36 -16.29 4.15
CA THR A 90 -9.14 -15.64 3.72
C THR A 90 -9.35 -15.00 2.35
N LEU A 91 -9.09 -13.72 2.25
CA LEU A 91 -9.11 -12.94 1.01
C LEU A 91 -7.69 -12.86 0.44
N THR A 92 -7.53 -13.21 -0.83
CA THR A 92 -6.26 -13.05 -1.56
C THR A 92 -6.31 -11.74 -2.33
N LEU A 93 -5.39 -10.83 -2.02
CA LEU A 93 -5.31 -9.52 -2.66
C LEU A 93 -4.74 -9.63 -4.09
N ASP A 94 -5.29 -8.81 -4.99
CA ASP A 94 -4.70 -8.55 -6.29
C ASP A 94 -3.41 -7.72 -6.18
N ASP A 95 -2.63 -7.63 -7.23
CA ASP A 95 -1.33 -6.98 -7.22
C ASP A 95 -1.40 -5.50 -6.83
N ASP A 96 -2.45 -4.78 -7.24
CA ASP A 96 -2.58 -3.35 -6.97
C ASP A 96 -2.93 -3.08 -5.50
N ASN A 97 -3.85 -3.83 -4.93
CA ASN A 97 -4.22 -3.72 -3.51
C ASN A 97 -3.09 -4.24 -2.61
N TYR A 98 -2.42 -5.32 -3.01
CA TYR A 98 -1.28 -5.84 -2.26
C TYR A 98 -0.10 -4.86 -2.26
N ARG A 99 0.17 -4.20 -3.38
CA ARG A 99 1.19 -3.12 -3.46
C ARG A 99 0.89 -1.98 -2.51
N LYS A 100 -0.38 -1.52 -2.46
CA LYS A 100 -0.81 -0.49 -1.50
C LYS A 100 -0.55 -0.96 -0.07
N LEU A 101 -0.93 -2.18 0.27
CA LEU A 101 -0.75 -2.76 1.60
C LEU A 101 0.74 -2.85 1.99
N ILE A 102 1.62 -3.27 1.07
CA ILE A 102 3.08 -3.32 1.28
C ILE A 102 3.64 -1.92 1.55
N LEU A 103 3.29 -0.93 0.72
CA LEU A 103 3.74 0.46 0.91
C LEU A 103 3.29 1.03 2.24
N HIS A 104 2.05 0.70 2.65
CA HIS A 104 1.51 1.09 3.95
C HIS A 104 2.27 0.49 5.11
N LYS A 105 2.47 -0.81 5.07
CA LYS A 105 3.21 -1.51 6.12
C LYS A 105 4.65 -1.00 6.21
N ALA A 106 5.29 -0.76 5.06
CA ALA A 106 6.63 -0.18 5.02
C ALA A 106 6.67 1.20 5.67
N ALA A 107 5.68 2.06 5.36
CA ALA A 107 5.58 3.38 5.98
C ALA A 107 5.27 3.28 7.48
N ALA A 108 4.37 2.40 7.89
CA ALA A 108 4.03 2.16 9.30
C ALA A 108 5.25 1.70 10.13
N ASN A 109 6.13 0.88 9.55
CA ASN A 109 7.34 0.42 10.22
C ASN A 109 8.36 1.55 10.49
N ILE A 110 8.26 2.69 9.80
CA ILE A 110 9.18 3.83 9.92
C ILE A 110 8.56 4.97 10.72
N MET A 111 7.23 5.01 10.83
CA MET A 111 6.49 6.11 11.46
C MET A 111 6.71 6.18 12.97
N ASP A 112 6.58 7.39 13.50
CA ASP A 112 6.64 7.72 14.91
C ASP A 112 5.30 7.63 15.66
N SER A 113 4.25 7.09 15.02
CA SER A 113 2.89 6.94 15.59
C SER A 113 2.27 8.26 16.10
N THR A 114 2.69 9.41 15.58
CA THR A 114 2.04 10.69 15.86
C THR A 114 0.76 10.84 15.04
N LEU A 115 -0.22 11.59 15.57
CA LEU A 115 -1.45 11.90 14.83
C LEU A 115 -1.19 12.54 13.46
N TYR A 116 -0.13 13.35 13.36
CA TYR A 116 0.28 13.97 12.10
C TYR A 116 0.71 12.92 11.09
N SER A 117 1.61 12.02 11.48
CA SER A 117 2.11 10.95 10.62
C SER A 117 1.00 9.98 10.22
N MET A 118 0.11 9.62 11.15
CA MET A 118 -1.06 8.79 10.87
C MET A 118 -1.99 9.44 9.84
N ASN A 119 -2.31 10.73 10.00
CA ASN A 119 -3.14 11.47 9.05
C ASN A 119 -2.47 11.59 7.68
N TYR A 120 -1.16 11.83 7.64
CA TYR A 120 -0.41 11.88 6.40
C TYR A 120 -0.49 10.54 5.66
N LEU A 121 -0.27 9.44 6.36
CA LEU A 121 -0.32 8.10 5.80
C LEU A 121 -1.72 7.73 5.30
N LEU A 122 -2.75 7.99 6.12
CA LEU A 122 -4.14 7.74 5.74
C LEU A 122 -4.53 8.48 4.46
N LYS A 123 -4.08 9.73 4.31
CA LYS A 123 -4.33 10.53 3.11
C LYS A 123 -3.58 9.99 1.87
N GLN A 124 -2.42 9.37 2.05
CA GLN A 124 -1.70 8.71 0.95
C GLN A 124 -2.41 7.41 0.51
N LEU A 125 -3.00 6.68 1.46
CA LEU A 125 -3.74 5.45 1.18
C LEU A 125 -5.03 5.73 0.42
N TYR A 126 -5.76 6.71 0.90
CA TYR A 126 -7.09 7.07 0.42
C TYR A 126 -7.11 8.50 -0.16
N PRO A 127 -6.37 8.76 -1.27
CA PRO A 127 -6.25 10.13 -1.81
C PRO A 127 -7.58 10.70 -2.29
N ASN A 128 -8.53 9.84 -2.65
CA ASN A 128 -9.83 10.23 -3.18
C ASN A 128 -10.90 10.42 -2.11
N TYR A 129 -10.60 10.06 -0.85
CA TYR A 129 -11.57 10.12 0.24
C TYR A 129 -11.20 11.21 1.25
N THR A 130 -12.22 11.80 1.86
CA THR A 130 -12.03 12.68 2.99
C THR A 130 -11.97 11.84 4.25
N CYS A 131 -10.75 11.63 4.74
CA CYS A 131 -10.50 10.81 5.92
C CYS A 131 -9.45 11.45 6.83
N TYR A 132 -9.58 11.23 8.13
CA TYR A 132 -8.63 11.70 9.13
C TYR A 132 -8.66 10.86 10.41
N VAL A 133 -7.62 10.98 11.20
CA VAL A 133 -7.48 10.37 12.53
C VAL A 133 -7.56 11.46 13.58
N GLN A 134 -8.32 11.22 14.62
CA GLN A 134 -8.43 12.10 15.79
C GLN A 134 -8.36 11.31 17.09
N LEU A 135 -8.03 11.98 18.19
CA LEU A 135 -8.14 11.40 19.51
C LEU A 135 -9.61 11.16 19.86
N ALA A 136 -9.91 10.02 20.46
CA ALA A 136 -11.25 9.65 20.92
C ALA A 136 -11.55 10.17 22.34
N SER A 137 -10.90 11.24 22.77
CA SER A 137 -11.09 11.79 24.13
C SER A 137 -12.51 12.31 24.33
N ASN A 138 -13.22 11.71 25.25
CA ASN A 138 -14.52 12.16 25.75
C ASN A 138 -14.32 12.70 27.16
N PHE A 139 -14.27 14.03 27.26
CA PHE A 139 -14.20 14.68 28.58
C PHE A 139 -15.57 14.61 29.28
N VAL A 140 -15.61 13.87 30.37
CA VAL A 140 -16.79 13.78 31.26
C VAL A 140 -16.50 14.61 32.49
N THR A 141 -17.44 15.49 32.85
CA THR A 141 -17.36 16.29 34.08
C THR A 141 -18.27 15.69 35.14
N ASP A 142 -17.69 15.26 36.23
CA ASP A 142 -18.41 14.79 37.42
C ASP A 142 -18.06 15.71 38.59
N GLY A 143 -18.98 16.62 38.88
CA GLY A 143 -18.76 17.69 39.85
C GLY A 143 -17.62 18.62 39.45
N ASP A 144 -16.61 18.75 40.30
CA ASP A 144 -15.43 19.59 40.06
C ASP A 144 -14.31 18.88 39.27
N ARG A 145 -14.52 17.63 38.89
CA ARG A 145 -13.50 16.82 38.19
C ARG A 145 -13.88 16.59 36.74
N THR A 146 -12.98 16.93 35.84
CA THR A 146 -13.06 16.59 34.44
C THR A 146 -12.02 15.51 34.15
N TYR A 147 -12.45 14.38 33.62
CA TYR A 147 -11.56 13.28 33.21
C TYR A 147 -11.92 12.78 31.81
N ASP A 148 -10.96 12.17 31.16
CA ASP A 148 -11.19 11.54 29.88
C ASP A 148 -11.79 10.14 30.09
N ALA A 149 -12.99 9.91 29.57
CA ALA A 149 -13.68 8.63 29.67
C ALA A 149 -13.08 7.54 28.81
N ASN A 150 -12.42 7.91 27.71
CA ASN A 150 -11.76 6.99 26.79
C ASN A 150 -10.28 7.39 26.56
N PRO A 151 -9.44 7.34 27.59
CA PRO A 151 -8.02 7.59 27.43
C PRO A 151 -7.41 6.51 26.55
N MET A 152 -6.38 6.85 25.79
CA MET A 152 -5.63 5.92 24.92
C MET A 152 -6.46 5.31 23.79
N SER A 153 -7.37 6.07 23.20
CA SER A 153 -8.12 5.65 22.03
C SER A 153 -8.05 6.68 20.88
N ILE A 154 -8.10 6.20 19.66
CA ILE A 154 -8.11 7.00 18.44
C ILE A 154 -9.28 6.63 17.56
N ASN A 155 -9.80 7.62 16.83
CA ASN A 155 -10.90 7.44 15.90
C ASN A 155 -10.41 7.71 14.49
N TYR A 156 -10.58 6.74 13.61
CA TYR A 156 -10.47 6.89 12.17
C TYR A 156 -11.83 7.31 11.62
N VAL A 157 -11.86 8.41 10.90
CA VAL A 157 -13.10 9.01 10.39
C VAL A 157 -13.05 9.08 8.88
N PHE A 158 -14.05 8.48 8.22
CA PHE A 158 -14.28 8.58 6.78
C PHE A 158 -15.55 9.39 6.55
N ILE A 159 -15.50 10.37 5.66
CA ILE A 159 -16.63 11.25 5.33
C ILE A 159 -17.09 10.98 3.92
N ASN A 160 -18.41 10.77 3.74
CA ASN A 160 -19.06 10.47 2.48
C ASN A 160 -18.53 9.25 1.73
N HIS A 161 -17.95 8.31 2.47
CA HIS A 161 -17.51 7.04 1.93
C HIS A 161 -17.77 5.94 2.95
N ARG A 162 -18.37 4.85 2.46
CA ARG A 162 -18.48 3.60 3.20
C ARG A 162 -17.46 2.63 2.62
N LEU A 163 -16.60 2.11 3.45
CA LEU A 163 -15.60 1.13 3.04
C LEU A 163 -16.28 -0.17 2.60
N ASP A 164 -15.89 -0.68 1.46
CA ASP A 164 -16.28 -2.02 1.01
C ASP A 164 -15.62 -3.09 1.88
N ASN A 165 -16.12 -4.33 1.86
CA ASN A 165 -15.58 -5.43 2.68
C ASN A 165 -14.07 -5.64 2.46
N LEU A 166 -13.60 -5.54 1.20
CA LEU A 166 -12.18 -5.62 0.88
C LEU A 166 -11.38 -4.44 1.47
N GLU A 167 -11.89 -3.23 1.33
CA GLU A 167 -11.27 -2.01 1.89
C GLU A 167 -11.22 -2.06 3.42
N ARG A 168 -12.29 -2.54 4.07
CA ARG A 168 -12.31 -2.77 5.52
C ARG A 168 -11.30 -3.80 5.95
N SER A 169 -11.20 -4.92 5.24
CA SER A 169 -10.23 -5.97 5.56
C SER A 169 -8.78 -5.48 5.42
N ILE A 170 -8.51 -4.64 4.40
CA ILE A 170 -7.23 -3.97 4.24
C ILE A 170 -7.00 -2.97 5.37
N PHE A 171 -8.02 -2.20 5.73
CA PHE A 171 -7.95 -1.21 6.79
C PHE A 171 -7.70 -1.85 8.16
N ASP A 172 -8.36 -2.97 8.47
CA ASP A 172 -8.13 -3.72 9.70
C ASP A 172 -6.69 -4.22 9.78
N ALA A 173 -6.17 -4.77 8.67
CA ALA A 173 -4.78 -5.19 8.59
C ALA A 173 -3.78 -4.03 8.78
N VAL A 174 -4.13 -2.82 8.32
CA VAL A 174 -3.29 -1.61 8.44
C VAL A 174 -3.48 -0.92 9.79
N GLY A 175 -4.71 -0.88 10.30
CA GLY A 175 -5.07 -0.19 11.54
C GLY A 175 -4.26 -0.67 12.74
N ASP A 176 -3.98 -1.97 12.79
CA ASP A 176 -3.14 -2.56 13.83
C ASP A 176 -1.66 -2.13 13.77
N PHE A 177 -1.18 -1.71 12.61
CA PHE A 177 0.23 -1.36 12.43
C PHE A 177 0.56 0.09 12.74
N ASN A 178 -0.41 0.99 12.64
CA ASN A 178 -0.19 2.43 12.69
C ASN A 178 -0.40 3.03 14.09
N ARG A 179 -0.90 2.26 15.04
CA ARG A 179 -1.18 2.72 16.39
C ARG A 179 -0.03 2.43 17.36
N GLY A 180 0.09 3.23 18.39
CA GLY A 180 0.96 2.93 19.52
C GLY A 180 0.47 1.70 20.29
N ALA A 181 1.37 0.95 20.91
CA ALA A 181 1.02 -0.20 21.74
C ALA A 181 0.04 0.22 22.86
N GLY A 182 -1.07 -0.50 22.99
CA GLY A 182 -2.10 -0.23 24.02
C GLY A 182 -3.07 0.90 23.68
N VAL A 183 -3.02 1.45 22.46
CA VAL A 183 -4.01 2.43 21.99
C VAL A 183 -5.12 1.68 21.26
N GLU A 184 -6.35 1.86 21.70
CA GLU A 184 -7.55 1.35 21.05
C GLU A 184 -7.88 2.18 19.82
N TRP A 185 -8.49 1.59 18.79
CA TRP A 185 -8.94 2.32 17.62
C TRP A 185 -10.40 2.01 17.29
N ASN A 186 -11.09 3.02 16.78
CA ASN A 186 -12.46 2.92 16.31
C ASN A 186 -12.57 3.46 14.88
N LEU A 187 -13.43 2.85 14.09
CA LEU A 187 -13.73 3.27 12.73
C LEU A 187 -15.09 3.96 12.68
N TYR A 188 -15.13 5.16 12.10
CA TYR A 188 -16.34 5.94 11.91
C TYR A 188 -16.53 6.26 10.44
N GLU A 189 -17.66 5.87 9.89
CA GLU A 189 -18.05 6.15 8.52
C GLU A 189 -19.25 7.10 8.52
N PHE A 190 -19.06 8.32 8.07
CA PHE A 190 -20.10 9.33 7.98
C PHE A 190 -20.60 9.46 6.55
N VAL A 191 -21.81 8.99 6.28
CA VAL A 191 -22.50 9.22 5.02
C VAL A 191 -23.55 10.30 5.24
N GLN A 192 -23.38 11.47 4.62
CA GLN A 192 -24.24 12.64 4.85
C GLN A 192 -25.71 12.36 4.54
N ASP A 193 -25.97 11.51 3.55
CA ASP A 193 -27.33 11.17 3.11
C ASP A 193 -28.05 10.18 4.05
N GLU A 194 -27.36 9.60 5.01
CA GLU A 194 -27.91 8.62 5.95
C GLU A 194 -28.05 9.16 7.38
N ILE A 195 -27.30 10.20 7.74
CA ILE A 195 -27.19 10.66 9.12
C ILE A 195 -28.14 11.82 9.40
N PHE A 196 -28.84 11.73 10.53
CA PHE A 196 -29.70 12.80 11.03
C PHE A 196 -28.87 14.02 11.45
N GLY A 197 -29.39 15.20 11.10
CA GLY A 197 -28.83 16.47 11.53
C GLY A 197 -29.90 17.53 11.82
N TYR A 198 -29.47 18.56 12.54
CA TYR A 198 -30.35 19.70 12.85
C TYR A 198 -30.57 20.60 11.61
N ARG A 199 -31.60 21.42 11.68
CA ARG A 199 -31.94 22.40 10.64
C ARG A 199 -30.73 23.26 10.29
N ASN A 200 -30.43 23.36 8.99
CA ASN A 200 -29.25 23.99 8.39
C ASN A 200 -27.94 23.20 8.49
N SER A 201 -27.94 21.98 8.99
CA SER A 201 -26.85 21.03 8.68
C SER A 201 -27.09 20.50 7.25
N LEU A 202 -26.04 20.07 6.58
CA LEU A 202 -26.14 19.39 5.28
C LEU A 202 -26.57 17.92 5.43
N LEU A 203 -27.09 17.54 6.61
CA LEU A 203 -27.51 16.20 6.98
C LEU A 203 -29.02 16.03 6.79
N GLN A 204 -29.51 14.79 6.88
CA GLN A 204 -30.90 14.46 6.67
C GLN A 204 -31.82 14.98 7.80
N PRO A 205 -33.07 15.36 7.50
CA PRO A 205 -34.04 15.77 8.51
C PRO A 205 -34.45 14.60 9.40
N PHE A 206 -35.12 14.92 10.51
CA PHE A 206 -35.49 14.00 11.60
C PHE A 206 -36.23 12.73 11.13
N ASP A 207 -36.96 12.80 10.05
CA ASP A 207 -37.81 11.70 9.53
C ASP A 207 -37.07 10.78 8.52
N GLN A 208 -35.86 11.17 8.07
CA GLN A 208 -35.14 10.51 6.96
C GLN A 208 -33.73 10.05 7.34
N GLY A 209 -33.17 10.59 8.41
CA GLY A 209 -31.82 10.24 8.87
C GLY A 209 -31.82 9.28 10.06
N VAL A 210 -30.82 8.46 10.15
CA VAL A 210 -30.54 7.55 11.31
C VAL A 210 -29.58 8.24 12.27
N PHE A 211 -29.69 7.95 13.55
CA PHE A 211 -28.66 8.33 14.49
C PHE A 211 -27.37 7.59 14.18
N PHE A 212 -26.28 8.34 14.19
CA PHE A 212 -24.98 7.77 13.96
C PHE A 212 -24.67 6.68 15.00
N GLN A 213 -24.33 5.49 14.53
CA GLN A 213 -23.78 4.42 15.35
C GLN A 213 -22.35 4.14 14.91
N PRO A 214 -21.35 4.14 15.81
CA PRO A 214 -20.01 3.73 15.45
C PRO A 214 -20.05 2.27 15.00
N SER A 215 -19.48 1.97 13.83
CA SER A 215 -19.21 0.60 13.44
C SER A 215 -18.08 0.12 14.38
N GLY A 216 -18.44 -0.71 15.36
CA GLY A 216 -17.52 -1.12 16.41
C GLY A 216 -16.28 -1.78 15.83
N GLY A 217 -15.11 -1.26 16.18
CA GLY A 217 -13.88 -2.02 16.15
C GLY A 217 -13.98 -3.14 17.20
N ALA A 218 -13.75 -4.36 16.80
CA ALA A 218 -13.64 -5.52 17.68
C ALA A 218 -12.27 -5.53 18.36
#